data_0334f410fa3e7e120d5857917f6c7415
#
_entry.id   0334f410fa3e7e120d5857917f6c7415
#
_cell.length_a   1.000
_cell.length_b   1.000
_cell.length_c   1.000
_cell.angle_alpha   90.00
_cell.angle_beta   90.00
_cell.angle_gamma   90.00
#
_symmetry.space_group_name_H-M   'P 1'
#
loop_
_entity.id
_entity.type
_entity.pdbx_description
1 polymer ?
#
loop_
_entity_poly.entity_id
_entity_poly.type
_entity_poly.pdbx_seq_one_letter_code
_entity_poly.pdbx_strand_id
1 'polypeptide(L)'
;LMQRIIERMDSFDEQYKDKGRSLLLNKTAGVVITGSEDGAQSTLGSILSVLTFMNFTIPPECCTYWVGEVGKPPKTNRKDRLKNKASKIMAKKMAHNLVYYANLLKKYPLNP
;
A
#
# COMPACT_ATOMS: atom_id res chain seq x y z
N LEU A 1 13.12 -6.80 -1.44
CA LEU A 1 12.46 -6.42 -2.70
C LEU A 1 11.75 -5.06 -2.59
N MET A 2 10.86 -4.88 -1.59
CA MET A 2 10.11 -3.62 -1.40
C MET A 2 11.02 -2.40 -1.25
N GLN A 3 12.09 -2.48 -0.46
CA GLN A 3 13.06 -1.40 -0.32
C GLN A 3 13.68 -0.98 -1.65
N ARG A 4 14.05 -1.93 -2.52
CA ARG A 4 14.57 -1.63 -3.86
C ARG A 4 13.54 -0.95 -4.77
N ILE A 5 12.26 -1.28 -4.61
CA ILE A 5 11.18 -0.60 -5.33
C ILE A 5 11.09 0.85 -4.87
N ILE A 6 11.10 1.09 -3.56
CA ILE A 6 11.08 2.43 -2.97
C ILE A 6 12.28 3.26 -3.45
N GLU A 7 13.49 2.70 -3.39
CA GLU A 7 14.70 3.36 -3.86
C GLU A 7 14.64 3.75 -5.35
N ARG A 8 14.04 2.89 -6.19
CA ARG A 8 13.84 3.19 -7.61
C ARG A 8 12.79 4.27 -7.84
N MET A 9 11.78 4.36 -6.98
CA MET A 9 10.76 5.41 -7.05
C MET A 9 11.32 6.79 -6.71
N ASP A 10 12.44 6.86 -6.00
CA ASP A 10 13.14 8.09 -5.69
C ASP A 10 13.55 8.89 -6.96
N SER A 11 13.80 8.19 -8.07
CA SER A 11 14.07 8.82 -9.36
C SER A 11 12.93 9.72 -9.90
N PHE A 12 11.69 9.55 -9.38
CA PHE A 12 10.60 10.46 -9.71
C PHE A 12 10.77 11.85 -9.09
N ASP A 13 11.62 11.97 -8.08
CA ASP A 13 11.95 13.25 -7.45
C ASP A 13 12.77 14.16 -8.38
N GLU A 14 13.61 13.59 -9.23
CA GLU A 14 14.32 14.34 -10.27
C GLU A 14 13.34 15.00 -11.26
N GLN A 15 12.26 14.30 -11.60
CA GLN A 15 11.22 14.84 -12.48
C GLN A 15 10.36 15.92 -11.80
N TYR A 16 10.35 15.94 -10.47
CA TYR A 16 9.72 17.01 -9.71
C TYR A 16 10.41 18.34 -9.95
N LYS A 17 11.73 18.37 -9.99
CA LYS A 17 12.55 19.56 -10.21
C LYS A 17 12.23 20.22 -11.56
N ASP A 18 11.99 19.40 -12.59
CA ASP A 18 11.72 19.91 -13.95
C ASP A 18 10.28 20.38 -14.14
N LYS A 19 9.31 19.73 -13.48
CA LYS A 19 7.86 19.96 -13.70
C LYS A 19 7.16 20.70 -12.57
N GLY A 20 7.86 21.01 -11.48
CA GLY A 20 7.32 21.69 -10.30
C GLY A 20 6.28 20.87 -9.53
N ARG A 21 6.12 19.58 -9.84
CA ARG A 21 5.20 18.67 -9.14
C ARG A 21 5.63 17.22 -9.24
N SER A 22 5.36 16.45 -8.18
CA SER A 22 5.57 15.01 -8.20
C SER A 22 4.64 14.32 -9.22
N LEU A 23 5.17 13.36 -9.98
CA LEU A 23 4.37 12.53 -10.87
C LEU A 23 3.42 11.59 -10.09
N LEU A 24 3.67 11.41 -8.80
CA LEU A 24 2.86 10.55 -7.91
C LEU A 24 1.74 11.34 -7.23
N LEU A 25 1.73 12.67 -7.35
CA LEU A 25 0.61 13.48 -6.91
C LEU A 25 -0.67 13.07 -7.65
N ASN A 26 -1.79 13.03 -6.94
CA ASN A 26 -3.09 12.55 -7.45
C ASN A 26 -3.12 11.05 -7.78
N LYS A 27 -2.17 10.27 -7.27
CA LYS A 27 -2.20 8.80 -7.28
C LYS A 27 -2.59 8.28 -5.91
N THR A 28 -3.34 7.19 -5.89
CA THR A 28 -3.69 6.48 -4.64
C THR A 28 -2.77 5.29 -4.44
N ALA A 29 -2.49 4.98 -3.19
CA ALA A 29 -1.74 3.78 -2.84
C ALA A 29 -2.37 3.04 -1.67
N GLY A 30 -2.16 1.75 -1.62
CA GLY A 30 -2.51 0.87 -0.54
C GLY A 30 -1.46 -0.19 -0.33
N VAL A 31 -1.50 -0.88 0.81
CA VAL A 31 -0.46 -1.83 1.21
C VAL A 31 -1.07 -3.18 1.52
N VAL A 32 -0.48 -4.23 0.97
CA VAL A 32 -0.81 -5.63 1.27
C VAL A 32 0.40 -6.27 1.93
N ILE A 33 0.19 -6.85 3.11
CA ILE A 33 1.25 -7.53 3.87
C ILE A 33 0.84 -8.95 4.16
N THR A 34 1.74 -9.88 3.92
CA THR A 34 1.61 -11.27 4.40
C THR A 34 2.90 -11.69 5.08
N GLY A 35 2.78 -12.39 6.18
CA GLY A 35 3.92 -12.88 6.94
C GLY A 35 3.56 -14.08 7.81
N SER A 36 4.55 -14.66 8.43
CA SER A 36 4.39 -15.78 9.36
C SER A 36 4.55 -15.38 10.83
N GLU A 37 4.91 -14.13 11.08
CA GLU A 37 5.16 -13.63 12.44
C GLU A 37 4.57 -12.23 12.62
N ASP A 38 4.53 -11.78 13.87
CA ASP A 38 4.12 -10.42 14.20
C ASP A 38 5.11 -9.40 13.60
N GLY A 39 4.64 -8.19 13.34
CA GLY A 39 5.45 -7.14 12.69
C GLY A 39 4.76 -6.46 11.51
N ALA A 40 3.56 -6.92 11.16
CA ALA A 40 2.77 -6.31 10.09
C ALA A 40 2.52 -4.81 10.33
N GLN A 41 2.24 -4.41 11.56
CA GLN A 41 2.00 -3.00 11.92
C GLN A 41 3.25 -2.13 11.75
N SER A 42 4.42 -2.62 12.18
CA SER A 42 5.69 -1.91 12.02
C SER A 42 6.06 -1.74 10.54
N THR A 43 5.93 -2.82 9.76
CA THR A 43 6.18 -2.79 8.31
C THR A 43 5.21 -1.85 7.60
N LEU A 44 3.94 -1.89 7.96
CA LEU A 44 2.91 -1.01 7.42
C LEU A 44 3.25 0.46 7.69
N GLY A 45 3.59 0.80 8.94
CA GLY A 45 3.96 2.16 9.32
C GLY A 45 5.15 2.71 8.51
N SER A 46 6.18 1.90 8.32
CA SER A 46 7.35 2.27 7.52
C SER A 46 7.00 2.52 6.06
N ILE A 47 6.19 1.64 5.45
CA ILE A 47 5.80 1.78 4.04
C ILE A 47 4.87 2.99 3.85
N LEU A 48 3.87 3.18 4.70
CA LEU A 48 2.92 4.29 4.59
C LEU A 48 3.61 5.64 4.73
N SER A 49 4.58 5.74 5.64
CA SER A 49 5.38 6.96 5.82
C SER A 49 6.09 7.36 4.52
N VAL A 50 6.73 6.40 3.86
CA VAL A 50 7.41 6.64 2.58
C VAL A 50 6.42 7.01 1.46
N LEU A 51 5.33 6.27 1.33
CA LEU A 51 4.31 6.55 0.31
C LEU A 51 3.70 7.95 0.46
N THR A 52 3.46 8.39 1.71
CA THR A 52 2.96 9.73 1.99
C THR A 52 4.01 10.79 1.63
N PHE A 53 5.27 10.57 2.01
CA PHE A 53 6.38 11.45 1.62
C PHE A 53 6.51 11.57 0.09
N MET A 54 6.26 10.50 -0.64
CA MET A 54 6.29 10.48 -2.11
C MET A 54 5.03 11.09 -2.77
N ASN A 55 4.15 11.72 -2.02
CA ASN A 55 2.93 12.39 -2.47
C ASN A 55 1.79 11.49 -2.94
N PHE A 56 1.78 10.22 -2.53
CA PHE A 56 0.59 9.40 -2.71
C PHE A 56 -0.53 9.82 -1.76
N THR A 57 -1.74 9.75 -2.23
CA THR A 57 -2.93 9.80 -1.37
C THR A 57 -3.22 8.40 -0.83
N ILE A 58 -3.29 8.29 0.48
CA ILE A 58 -3.62 7.05 1.16
C ILE A 58 -5.08 7.12 1.64
N PRO A 59 -6.01 6.44 0.97
CA PRO A 59 -7.40 6.41 1.39
C PRO A 59 -7.60 5.68 2.73
N PRO A 60 -8.73 5.88 3.42
CA PRO A 60 -9.08 5.09 4.60
C PRO A 60 -9.12 3.58 4.29
N GLU A 61 -8.79 2.77 5.28
CA GLU A 61 -8.77 1.29 5.16
C GLU A 61 -7.93 0.75 3.99
N CYS A 62 -6.90 1.49 3.57
CA CYS A 62 -6.04 1.12 2.45
C CYS A 62 -4.88 0.21 2.83
N CYS A 63 -5.10 -0.67 3.79
CA CYS A 63 -4.21 -1.77 4.06
C CYS A 63 -4.99 -3.07 4.28
N THR A 64 -4.39 -4.16 3.85
CA THR A 64 -4.83 -5.50 4.23
C THR A 64 -3.63 -6.33 4.64
N TYR A 65 -3.78 -7.09 5.70
CA TYR A 65 -2.70 -7.93 6.18
C TYR A 65 -3.21 -9.29 6.66
N TRP A 66 -2.34 -10.25 6.60
CA TRP A 66 -2.52 -11.56 7.20
C TRP A 66 -1.18 -12.02 7.78
N VAL A 67 -1.23 -12.41 9.05
CA VAL A 67 -0.08 -12.95 9.76
C VAL A 67 -0.39 -14.39 10.13
N GLY A 68 0.44 -15.32 9.68
CA GLY A 68 0.33 -16.74 10.01
C GLY A 68 0.89 -17.06 11.40
N GLU A 69 0.64 -18.27 11.85
CA GLU A 69 1.21 -18.75 13.09
C GLU A 69 2.69 -19.14 12.93
N VAL A 70 3.49 -18.75 13.91
CA VAL A 70 4.90 -19.14 14.00
C VAL A 70 5.02 -20.67 14.02
N GLY A 71 5.97 -21.19 13.26
CA GLY A 71 6.26 -22.62 13.20
C GLY A 71 5.34 -23.45 12.31
N LYS A 72 4.27 -22.88 11.76
CA LYS A 72 3.44 -23.59 10.75
C LYS A 72 4.15 -23.66 9.40
N PRO A 73 4.08 -24.83 8.73
CA PRO A 73 4.62 -24.97 7.38
C PRO A 73 4.02 -23.94 6.40
N PRO A 74 4.78 -23.42 5.43
CA PRO A 74 4.30 -22.41 4.47
C PRO A 74 3.04 -22.82 3.71
N LYS A 75 2.90 -24.10 3.35
CA LYS A 75 1.71 -24.63 2.67
C LYS A 75 0.45 -24.53 3.54
N THR A 76 0.56 -24.80 4.84
CA THR A 76 -0.56 -24.69 5.78
C THR A 76 -0.96 -23.23 5.95
N ASN A 77 -0.01 -22.35 6.16
CA ASN A 77 -0.25 -20.91 6.24
C ASN A 77 -0.92 -20.35 4.98
N ARG A 78 -0.53 -20.83 3.80
CA ARG A 78 -1.18 -20.42 2.54
C ARG A 78 -2.65 -20.82 2.49
N LYS A 79 -2.99 -22.05 2.92
CA LYS A 79 -4.38 -22.52 2.95
C LYS A 79 -5.22 -21.70 3.93
N ASP A 80 -4.69 -21.42 5.12
CA ASP A 80 -5.37 -20.63 6.15
C ASP A 80 -5.62 -19.19 5.64
N ARG A 81 -4.63 -18.57 5.02
CA ARG A 81 -4.75 -17.25 4.40
C ARG A 81 -5.85 -17.21 3.35
N LEU A 82 -5.89 -18.18 2.45
CA LEU A 82 -6.90 -18.23 1.38
C LEU A 82 -8.32 -18.42 1.92
N LYS A 83 -8.48 -19.01 3.11
CA LYS A 83 -9.78 -19.18 3.78
C LYS A 83 -10.15 -18.03 4.71
N ASN A 84 -9.22 -17.13 5.01
CA ASN A 84 -9.45 -16.07 5.99
C ASN A 84 -10.46 -15.03 5.48
N LYS A 85 -11.63 -14.99 6.12
CA LYS A 85 -12.71 -14.08 5.74
C LYS A 85 -12.38 -12.63 6.03
N ALA A 86 -11.71 -12.35 7.17
CA ALA A 86 -11.36 -10.99 7.56
C ALA A 86 -10.42 -10.32 6.55
N SER A 87 -9.36 -11.03 6.12
CA SER A 87 -8.43 -10.53 5.10
C SER A 87 -9.14 -10.27 3.77
N LYS A 88 -10.11 -11.10 3.39
CA LYS A 88 -10.90 -10.89 2.17
C LYS A 88 -11.78 -9.65 2.26
N ILE A 89 -12.40 -9.39 3.41
CA ILE A 89 -13.21 -8.20 3.65
C ILE A 89 -12.31 -6.95 3.59
N MET A 90 -11.19 -6.97 4.26
CA MET A 90 -10.20 -5.87 4.22
C MET A 90 -9.73 -5.58 2.80
N ALA A 91 -9.40 -6.62 2.02
CA ALA A 91 -8.98 -6.48 0.63
C ALA A 91 -10.07 -5.86 -0.26
N LYS A 92 -11.34 -6.26 -0.07
CA LYS A 92 -12.46 -5.67 -0.82
C LYS A 92 -12.66 -4.19 -0.48
N LYS A 93 -12.62 -3.83 0.80
CA LYS A 93 -12.72 -2.44 1.24
C LYS A 93 -11.58 -1.59 0.68
N MET A 94 -10.35 -2.10 0.78
CA MET A 94 -9.17 -1.44 0.22
C MET A 94 -9.34 -1.19 -1.28
N ALA A 95 -9.72 -2.20 -2.05
CA ALA A 95 -9.91 -2.06 -3.49
C ALA A 95 -10.99 -1.02 -3.83
N HIS A 96 -12.13 -1.06 -3.13
CA HIS A 96 -13.19 -0.08 -3.30
C HIS A 96 -12.70 1.35 -3.02
N ASN A 97 -12.03 1.55 -1.90
CA ASN A 97 -11.55 2.88 -1.50
C ASN A 97 -10.47 3.40 -2.44
N LEU A 98 -9.55 2.55 -2.88
CA LEU A 98 -8.53 2.92 -3.87
C LEU A 98 -9.15 3.43 -5.17
N VAL A 99 -10.12 2.71 -5.72
CA VAL A 99 -10.81 3.09 -6.96
C VAL A 99 -11.62 4.37 -6.77
N TYR A 100 -12.36 4.48 -5.65
CA TYR A 100 -13.15 5.67 -5.34
C TYR A 100 -12.29 6.93 -5.29
N TYR A 101 -11.21 6.90 -4.50
CA TYR A 101 -10.32 8.06 -4.37
C TYR A 101 -9.52 8.35 -5.65
N ALA A 102 -9.13 7.32 -6.40
CA ALA A 102 -8.48 7.53 -7.70
C ALA A 102 -9.39 8.29 -8.67
N ASN A 103 -10.67 7.92 -8.74
CA ASN A 103 -11.65 8.62 -9.56
C ASN A 103 -11.92 10.04 -9.05
N LEU A 104 -11.99 10.23 -7.73
CA LEU A 104 -12.15 11.56 -7.13
C LEU A 104 -10.99 12.48 -7.50
N LEU A 105 -9.75 12.02 -7.33
CA LEU A 105 -8.55 12.78 -7.68
C LEU A 105 -8.40 13.03 -9.19
N LYS A 106 -8.91 12.12 -10.02
CA LYS A 106 -8.96 12.32 -11.45
C LYS A 106 -9.93 13.46 -11.82
N LYS A 107 -11.07 13.54 -11.12
CA LYS A 107 -12.10 14.54 -11.35
C LYS A 107 -11.73 15.91 -10.74
N TYR A 108 -11.13 15.87 -9.57
CA TYR A 108 -10.74 17.06 -8.79
C TYR A 108 -9.26 16.94 -8.38
N PRO A 109 -8.33 17.12 -9.30
CA PRO A 109 -6.92 16.96 -8.98
C PRO A 109 -6.42 18.05 -8.03
N LEU A 110 -5.52 17.67 -7.14
CA LEU A 110 -4.76 18.62 -6.34
C LEU A 110 -3.81 19.37 -7.29
N ASN A 111 -3.84 20.68 -7.21
CA ASN A 111 -2.85 21.52 -7.87
C ASN A 111 -1.69 21.77 -6.91
N PRO A 112 -0.45 21.66 -7.40
CA PRO A 112 0.72 21.97 -6.59
C PRO A 112 0.79 23.44 -6.23
#